data_7e6af55b69a4432d7f3e858a56623441
#
_entry.id   7e6af55b69a4432d7f3e858a56623441
#
_cell.length_a   1.000
_cell.length_b   1.000
_cell.length_c   1.000
_cell.angle_alpha   90.00
_cell.angle_beta   90.00
_cell.angle_gamma   90.00
#
_symmetry.space_group_name_H-M   'P 1'
#
loop_
_entity.id
_entity.type
_entity.pdbx_description
1 polymer ?
#
loop_
_entity_poly.entity_id
_entity_poly.type
_entity_poly.pdbx_seq_one_letter_code
_entity_poly.pdbx_strand_id
1 'polypeptide(L)'
;MVRHKVEGEPDNGSADTLSSTLSGTPGPAMLQFAGPGASVNRGSNQIGVRAYNERLVLALVRRHGALARAEIARLTGLSAQTVSVIIRALEKDGLITQGERVRGRVGQPSMPMRLAADGVFSFGLKIGRRSAEIILMDFLGAIRERRHITYRWPVPGEIRRFAVESVAAFTAALEPAKRDRIAGLGIALPFELWNWVEEVGAPAEDLDAWLGADLVGDFAKAFSFPVFVQNDGTAACGAELTFGRGPEFTDFVYFFIGSFIGGGVVLNNTLYPGRTGNAGALGSMPMRIRGTWERGETLQLIDTASLFVLERMLQERHLPSDDLWLSPENWRNFGTPLDEWVALAARGLAHATVAAASVIDFPAAVIDGWLPGNVRHRIVEATRVELSCLDLQGLRAPKIIEGKVGVHAKAMGAASLPLSNRYLFDQSVLFKDAG
;
A
#
# COMPACT_ATOMS: atom_id res chain seq x y z
N MET A 1 18.31 -66.96 -1.70
CA MET A 1 17.87 -68.06 -2.63
C MET A 1 16.51 -67.51 -3.14
N VAL A 2 16.25 -67.25 -4.35
CA VAL A 2 16.54 -67.67 -5.71
C VAL A 2 16.41 -66.44 -6.59
N ARG A 3 17.35 -66.24 -7.50
CA ARG A 3 17.33 -65.28 -8.61
C ARG A 3 16.34 -65.71 -9.68
N HIS A 4 15.65 -64.72 -10.34
CA HIS A 4 15.39 -64.85 -11.79
C HIS A 4 15.55 -63.46 -12.47
N LYS A 5 16.53 -63.46 -13.36
CA LYS A 5 16.77 -62.54 -14.44
C LYS A 5 15.80 -62.86 -15.59
N VAL A 6 15.24 -61.83 -16.23
CA VAL A 6 14.98 -61.87 -17.67
C VAL A 6 15.32 -60.54 -18.27
N GLU A 7 16.20 -60.56 -19.25
CA GLU A 7 16.67 -59.51 -20.13
C GLU A 7 15.65 -59.29 -21.27
N GLY A 8 15.60 -58.11 -21.81
CA GLY A 8 14.90 -57.77 -23.03
C GLY A 8 15.01 -56.29 -23.39
N GLU A 9 16.09 -55.91 -24.07
CA GLU A 9 16.24 -54.69 -24.87
C GLU A 9 15.77 -54.92 -26.31
N PRO A 10 15.79 -53.88 -27.17
CA PRO A 10 14.99 -52.61 -27.20
C PRO A 10 14.19 -52.53 -28.51
N ASP A 11 13.24 -51.68 -28.59
CA ASP A 11 12.67 -51.27 -29.90
C ASP A 11 12.70 -49.75 -30.06
N ASN A 12 13.41 -49.35 -31.09
CA ASN A 12 13.54 -47.99 -31.60
C ASN A 12 12.29 -47.65 -32.42
N GLY A 13 11.51 -46.69 -31.97
CA GLY A 13 10.33 -46.19 -32.67
C GLY A 13 10.22 -44.68 -32.59
N SER A 14 10.75 -44.00 -33.62
CA SER A 14 10.41 -42.67 -34.19
C SER A 14 9.74 -41.64 -33.30
N ALA A 15 10.50 -40.59 -33.04
CA ALA A 15 10.02 -39.28 -32.61
C ALA A 15 9.13 -38.68 -33.70
N ASP A 16 7.82 -38.66 -33.49
CA ASP A 16 6.92 -37.81 -34.24
C ASP A 16 6.63 -36.53 -33.46
N THR A 17 7.09 -35.47 -34.04
CA THR A 17 6.87 -34.07 -33.73
C THR A 17 5.39 -33.74 -33.62
N LEU A 18 4.86 -33.59 -32.41
CA LEU A 18 3.63 -32.87 -32.16
C LEU A 18 3.97 -31.39 -31.87
N SER A 19 4.18 -30.64 -32.95
CA SER A 19 4.10 -29.19 -32.98
C SER A 19 2.63 -28.80 -32.86
N SER A 20 2.11 -28.66 -31.63
CA SER A 20 0.87 -27.96 -31.38
C SER A 20 1.17 -26.47 -31.33
N THR A 21 0.85 -25.79 -32.41
CA THR A 21 0.70 -24.33 -32.49
C THR A 21 -0.35 -23.88 -31.46
N LEU A 22 0.13 -23.48 -30.28
CA LEU A 22 -0.66 -22.64 -29.38
C LEU A 22 -0.70 -21.25 -30.04
N SER A 23 -1.77 -21.00 -30.81
CA SER A 23 -2.19 -19.66 -31.17
C SER A 23 -2.65 -18.98 -29.87
N GLY A 24 -1.72 -18.33 -29.18
CA GLY A 24 -2.02 -17.50 -28.04
C GLY A 24 -2.80 -16.29 -28.52
N THR A 25 -4.09 -16.25 -28.23
CA THR A 25 -4.83 -15.00 -28.11
C THR A 25 -4.04 -14.06 -27.22
N PRO A 26 -3.78 -12.79 -27.61
CA PRO A 26 -3.13 -11.85 -26.71
C PRO A 26 -4.01 -11.71 -25.46
N GLY A 27 -3.47 -12.10 -24.31
CA GLY A 27 -4.14 -11.91 -23.03
C GLY A 27 -4.46 -10.42 -22.82
N PRO A 28 -5.49 -10.11 -22.04
CA PRO A 28 -5.91 -8.74 -21.78
C PRO A 28 -4.71 -7.92 -21.29
N ALA A 29 -4.62 -6.67 -21.79
CA ALA A 29 -3.56 -5.74 -21.40
C ALA A 29 -3.55 -5.63 -19.86
N MET A 30 -2.58 -6.26 -19.22
CA MET A 30 -2.39 -6.11 -17.78
C MET A 30 -2.27 -4.62 -17.48
N LEU A 31 -3.10 -4.12 -16.55
CA LEU A 31 -2.88 -2.83 -15.93
C LEU A 31 -1.44 -2.85 -15.42
N GLN A 32 -0.53 -2.18 -16.12
CA GLN A 32 0.84 -2.04 -15.67
C GLN A 32 0.80 -1.12 -14.46
N PHE A 33 0.79 -1.72 -13.28
CA PHE A 33 1.08 -0.96 -12.06
C PHE A 33 2.46 -0.38 -12.25
N ALA A 34 2.52 0.94 -12.38
CA ALA A 34 3.78 1.63 -12.58
C ALA A 34 4.70 1.34 -11.40
N GLY A 35 5.56 0.36 -11.58
CA GLY A 35 6.85 0.42 -10.93
C GLY A 35 7.47 1.75 -11.36
N PRO A 36 8.28 2.42 -10.54
CA PRO A 36 8.83 3.72 -10.87
C PRO A 36 9.43 3.64 -12.28
N GLY A 37 8.79 4.31 -13.24
CA GLY A 37 9.15 4.28 -14.65
C GLY A 37 10.56 4.78 -14.82
N ALA A 38 11.47 3.87 -15.14
CA ALA A 38 12.84 4.19 -15.45
C ALA A 38 12.90 4.82 -16.83
N SER A 39 12.87 6.13 -16.92
CA SER A 39 13.56 6.81 -17.99
C SER A 39 15.06 6.78 -17.67
N VAL A 40 15.79 5.94 -18.39
CA VAL A 40 17.24 5.89 -18.31
C VAL A 40 17.80 7.18 -18.89
N ASN A 41 18.04 8.18 -18.05
CA ASN A 41 18.91 9.30 -18.37
C ASN A 41 20.34 8.88 -18.04
N ARG A 42 21.08 8.48 -19.06
CA ARG A 42 22.53 8.22 -18.99
C ARG A 42 23.26 9.53 -18.69
N GLY A 43 23.95 9.57 -17.58
CA GLY A 43 24.87 10.60 -17.15
C GLY A 43 24.57 11.08 -15.73
N SER A 44 25.55 11.00 -14.82
CA SER A 44 25.52 11.64 -13.50
C SER A 44 25.59 13.15 -13.72
N ASN A 45 24.45 13.74 -14.12
CA ASN A 45 24.33 15.15 -14.36
C ASN A 45 24.18 15.84 -12.98
N GLN A 46 24.86 16.95 -12.78
CA GLN A 46 24.77 17.78 -11.56
C GLN A 46 23.32 18.05 -11.14
N ILE A 47 22.39 18.10 -12.10
CA ILE A 47 20.94 18.24 -11.88
C ILE A 47 20.37 17.03 -11.13
N GLY A 48 20.74 15.80 -11.50
CA GLY A 48 20.27 14.57 -10.83
C GLY A 48 20.78 14.46 -9.39
N VAL A 49 22.06 14.79 -9.17
CA VAL A 49 22.66 14.81 -7.82
C VAL A 49 21.98 15.85 -6.93
N ARG A 50 21.68 17.02 -7.48
CA ARG A 50 20.97 18.06 -6.73
C ARG A 50 19.56 17.63 -6.35
N ALA A 51 18.78 17.11 -7.29
CA ALA A 51 17.42 16.62 -7.04
C ALA A 51 17.41 15.49 -6.02
N TYR A 52 18.37 14.58 -6.07
CA TYR A 52 18.59 13.54 -5.07
C TYR A 52 18.83 14.12 -3.68
N ASN A 53 19.76 15.07 -3.55
CA ASN A 53 20.09 15.68 -2.27
C ASN A 53 18.90 16.49 -1.70
N GLU A 54 18.11 17.16 -2.53
CA GLU A 54 16.88 17.86 -2.12
C GLU A 54 15.86 16.86 -1.56
N ARG A 55 15.63 15.72 -2.23
CA ARG A 55 14.74 14.64 -1.74
C ARG A 55 15.24 14.03 -0.43
N LEU A 56 16.54 13.81 -0.30
CA LEU A 56 17.16 13.30 0.92
C LEU A 56 16.91 14.23 2.10
N VAL A 57 17.07 15.54 1.90
CA VAL A 57 16.79 16.55 2.93
C VAL A 57 15.31 16.55 3.31
N LEU A 58 14.39 16.54 2.33
CA LEU A 58 12.95 16.50 2.57
C LEU A 58 12.54 15.23 3.35
N ALA A 59 13.09 14.06 2.98
CA ALA A 59 12.82 12.79 3.66
C ALA A 59 13.29 12.80 5.11
N LEU A 60 14.48 13.34 5.39
CA LEU A 60 15.00 13.47 6.75
C LEU A 60 14.16 14.43 7.59
N VAL A 61 13.80 15.60 7.05
CA VAL A 61 12.94 16.56 7.74
C VAL A 61 11.57 15.95 8.04
N ARG A 62 11.00 15.19 7.09
CA ARG A 62 9.75 14.43 7.31
C ARG A 62 9.88 13.43 8.46
N ARG A 63 10.92 12.59 8.41
CA ARG A 63 11.13 11.52 9.39
C ARG A 63 11.30 12.05 10.83
N HIS A 64 11.98 13.19 10.98
CA HIS A 64 12.29 13.78 12.30
C HIS A 64 11.31 14.90 12.69
N GLY A 65 10.41 15.31 11.81
CA GLY A 65 9.45 16.41 12.03
C GLY A 65 10.08 17.80 12.00
N ALA A 66 11.26 17.96 12.56
CA ALA A 66 12.04 19.20 12.57
C ALA A 66 13.52 18.93 12.76
N LEU A 67 14.41 19.55 11.97
CA LEU A 67 15.85 19.39 12.06
C LEU A 67 16.60 20.72 11.88
N ALA A 68 17.62 20.93 12.71
CA ALA A 68 18.55 22.04 12.52
C ALA A 68 19.44 21.81 11.28
N ARG A 69 19.87 22.88 10.59
CA ARG A 69 20.73 22.79 9.37
C ARG A 69 22.02 21.99 9.62
N ALA A 70 22.65 22.17 10.79
CA ALA A 70 23.84 21.44 11.18
C ALA A 70 23.56 19.94 11.35
N GLU A 71 22.37 19.60 11.84
CA GLU A 71 21.96 18.21 12.04
C GLU A 71 21.63 17.54 10.69
N ILE A 72 21.00 18.26 9.78
CA ILE A 72 20.80 17.82 8.38
C ILE A 72 22.15 17.53 7.73
N ALA A 73 23.14 18.41 7.87
CA ALA A 73 24.48 18.19 7.32
C ALA A 73 25.13 16.93 7.91
N ARG A 74 25.04 16.74 9.22
CA ARG A 74 25.58 15.55 9.90
C ARG A 74 24.90 14.25 9.43
N LEU A 75 23.58 14.25 9.28
CA LEU A 75 22.81 13.04 8.91
C LEU A 75 22.97 12.69 7.41
N THR A 76 23.13 13.70 6.55
CA THR A 76 23.31 13.49 5.10
C THR A 76 24.75 13.26 4.67
N GLY A 77 25.73 13.63 5.50
CA GLY A 77 27.12 13.69 5.11
C GLY A 77 27.47 14.85 4.15
N LEU A 78 26.51 15.72 3.85
CA LEU A 78 26.72 16.88 2.98
C LEU A 78 27.45 18.01 3.73
N SER A 79 28.21 18.85 2.99
CA SER A 79 28.82 20.04 3.56
C SER A 79 27.77 21.03 4.07
N ALA A 80 28.09 21.80 5.12
CA ALA A 80 27.20 22.84 5.66
C ALA A 80 26.80 23.89 4.60
N GLN A 81 27.70 24.17 3.65
CA GLN A 81 27.44 25.07 2.53
C GLN A 81 26.43 24.46 1.56
N THR A 82 26.58 23.18 1.20
CA THR A 82 25.64 22.45 0.33
C THR A 82 24.25 22.42 0.94
N VAL A 83 24.14 22.05 2.23
CA VAL A 83 22.86 22.05 2.95
C VAL A 83 22.23 23.44 2.97
N SER A 84 23.01 24.51 3.19
CA SER A 84 22.51 25.89 3.19
C SER A 84 21.96 26.32 1.83
N VAL A 85 22.55 25.85 0.73
CA VAL A 85 22.07 26.10 -0.64
C VAL A 85 20.75 25.36 -0.87
N ILE A 86 20.69 24.07 -0.53
CA ILE A 86 19.50 23.24 -0.68
C ILE A 86 18.35 23.82 0.13
N ILE A 87 18.57 24.11 1.41
CA ILE A 87 17.56 24.66 2.30
C ILE A 87 16.97 25.96 1.74
N ARG A 88 17.82 26.89 1.25
CA ARG A 88 17.33 28.13 0.63
C ARG A 88 16.50 27.89 -0.62
N ALA A 89 16.85 26.90 -1.43
CA ALA A 89 16.06 26.55 -2.60
C ALA A 89 14.69 25.99 -2.18
N LEU A 90 14.67 25.03 -1.24
CA LEU A 90 13.43 24.43 -0.74
C LEU A 90 12.53 25.45 0.01
N GLU A 91 13.12 26.44 0.72
CA GLU A 91 12.39 27.57 1.33
C GLU A 91 11.77 28.46 0.25
N LYS A 92 12.54 28.80 -0.80
CA LYS A 92 12.06 29.60 -1.94
C LYS A 92 10.90 28.90 -2.67
N ASP A 93 10.98 27.60 -2.84
CA ASP A 93 9.93 26.79 -3.47
C ASP A 93 8.73 26.55 -2.51
N GLY A 94 8.84 26.99 -1.24
CA GLY A 94 7.80 26.88 -0.23
C GLY A 94 7.59 25.44 0.26
N LEU A 95 8.56 24.56 0.09
CA LEU A 95 8.49 23.15 0.53
C LEU A 95 8.88 22.98 1.99
N ILE A 96 9.73 23.84 2.51
CA ILE A 96 10.14 23.88 3.92
C ILE A 96 9.97 25.28 4.50
N THR A 97 9.83 25.31 5.82
CA THR A 97 9.72 26.56 6.59
C THR A 97 10.53 26.47 7.86
N GLN A 98 10.85 27.60 8.45
CA GLN A 98 11.53 27.65 9.73
C GLN A 98 10.51 27.41 10.87
N GLY A 99 10.85 26.50 11.77
CA GLY A 99 10.10 26.25 12.99
C GLY A 99 10.41 27.27 14.08
N GLU A 100 9.80 27.08 15.24
CA GLU A 100 10.06 27.91 16.42
C GLU A 100 11.51 27.77 16.90
N ARG A 101 12.05 28.85 17.46
CA ARG A 101 13.40 28.84 18.02
C ARG A 101 13.48 27.88 19.21
N VAL A 102 14.35 26.89 19.10
CA VAL A 102 14.63 25.97 20.21
C VAL A 102 15.89 26.48 20.93
N ARG A 103 15.76 26.85 22.20
CA ARG A 103 16.90 27.17 23.06
C ARG A 103 17.54 25.86 23.51
N GLY A 104 18.72 25.55 22.98
CA GLY A 104 19.54 24.44 23.44
C GLY A 104 20.13 24.72 24.82
N ARG A 105 20.55 23.67 25.54
CA ARG A 105 21.23 23.78 26.88
C ARG A 105 22.56 24.55 26.79
N VAL A 106 23.27 24.50 25.65
CA VAL A 106 24.52 25.23 25.40
C VAL A 106 24.59 25.50 23.91
N GLY A 107 24.76 26.75 23.48
CA GLY A 107 24.97 27.16 22.08
C GLY A 107 24.00 28.20 21.57
N GLN A 108 24.25 28.65 20.33
CA GLN A 108 23.42 29.63 19.63
C GLN A 108 22.02 29.04 19.37
N PRO A 109 20.93 29.79 19.60
CA PRO A 109 19.58 29.31 19.30
C PRO A 109 19.46 28.85 17.84
N SER A 110 19.06 27.61 17.60
CA SER A 110 18.85 27.10 16.25
C SER A 110 17.37 27.20 15.87
N MET A 111 17.12 27.54 14.60
CA MET A 111 15.79 27.49 14.01
C MET A 111 15.69 26.19 13.20
N PRO A 112 14.94 25.21 13.71
CA PRO A 112 14.81 23.94 12.99
C PRO A 112 13.97 24.12 11.72
N MET A 113 14.31 23.38 10.68
CA MET A 113 13.58 23.34 9.42
C MET A 113 12.46 22.30 9.51
N ARG A 114 11.27 22.66 9.01
CA ARG A 114 10.08 21.77 8.94
C ARG A 114 9.52 21.77 7.53
N LEU A 115 8.83 20.70 7.16
CA LEU A 115 8.03 20.71 5.93
C LEU A 115 6.90 21.73 6.05
N ALA A 116 6.62 22.44 4.93
CA ALA A 116 5.49 23.37 4.84
C ALA A 116 4.23 22.57 4.45
N ALA A 117 3.17 22.60 5.27
CA ALA A 117 1.93 21.87 5.00
C ALA A 117 1.35 22.22 3.62
N ASP A 118 1.30 23.51 3.29
CA ASP A 118 0.78 24.03 2.03
C ASP A 118 1.83 24.03 0.89
N GLY A 119 2.96 23.36 1.09
CA GLY A 119 4.04 23.28 0.10
C GLY A 119 3.64 22.47 -1.14
N VAL A 120 2.88 21.40 -0.94
CA VAL A 120 2.41 20.51 -2.01
C VAL A 120 1.05 19.96 -1.63
N PHE A 121 0.18 19.77 -2.61
CA PHE A 121 -1.09 19.04 -2.48
C PHE A 121 -1.11 17.86 -3.44
N SER A 122 -1.83 16.80 -3.08
CA SER A 122 -2.04 15.65 -3.95
C SER A 122 -3.43 15.06 -3.76
N PHE A 123 -3.99 14.52 -4.84
CA PHE A 123 -5.22 13.77 -4.79
C PHE A 123 -4.94 12.29 -4.63
N GLY A 124 -5.75 11.61 -3.82
CA GLY A 124 -5.75 10.16 -3.70
C GLY A 124 -7.14 9.59 -3.92
N LEU A 125 -7.31 8.76 -4.95
CA LEU A 125 -8.54 8.04 -5.25
C LEU A 125 -8.36 6.57 -4.88
N LYS A 126 -9.11 6.11 -3.89
CA LYS A 126 -9.26 4.69 -3.57
C LYS A 126 -10.50 4.16 -4.28
N ILE A 127 -10.34 3.11 -5.08
CA ILE A 127 -11.43 2.36 -5.70
C ILE A 127 -11.49 1.00 -5.01
N GLY A 128 -12.60 0.71 -4.32
CA GLY A 128 -12.82 -0.57 -3.66
C GLY A 128 -14.00 -1.31 -4.25
N ARG A 129 -14.33 -2.47 -3.69
CA ARG A 129 -15.45 -3.30 -4.18
C ARG A 129 -16.82 -2.77 -3.81
N ARG A 130 -16.93 -2.06 -2.70
CA ARG A 130 -18.19 -1.53 -2.15
C ARG A 130 -18.21 -0.01 -2.02
N SER A 131 -17.07 0.65 -2.22
CA SER A 131 -16.98 2.11 -2.07
C SER A 131 -15.78 2.69 -2.79
N ALA A 132 -15.89 3.96 -3.17
CA ALA A 132 -14.76 4.80 -3.57
C ALA A 132 -14.61 5.97 -2.61
N GLU A 133 -13.38 6.37 -2.39
CA GLU A 133 -13.00 7.52 -1.59
C GLU A 133 -11.97 8.34 -2.34
N ILE A 134 -12.18 9.66 -2.39
CA ILE A 134 -11.21 10.60 -2.91
C ILE A 134 -10.87 11.63 -1.84
N ILE A 135 -9.58 11.92 -1.70
CA ILE A 135 -9.06 12.91 -0.75
C ILE A 135 -8.20 13.94 -1.46
N LEU A 136 -8.16 15.14 -0.90
CA LEU A 136 -7.09 16.12 -1.10
C LEU A 136 -6.21 16.08 0.14
N MET A 137 -4.93 15.79 -0.03
CA MET A 137 -3.95 15.65 1.04
C MET A 137 -2.88 16.73 0.90
N ASP A 138 -2.46 17.31 2.01
CA ASP A 138 -1.34 18.26 2.05
C ASP A 138 0.03 17.56 2.15
N PHE A 139 1.10 18.37 2.16
CA PHE A 139 2.46 17.84 2.17
C PHE A 139 2.82 17.11 3.47
N LEU A 140 2.12 17.34 4.58
CA LEU A 140 2.34 16.66 5.85
C LEU A 140 1.54 15.36 5.97
N GLY A 141 0.60 15.09 5.05
CA GLY A 141 -0.29 13.94 5.08
C GLY A 141 -1.65 14.24 5.72
N ALA A 142 -1.94 15.52 6.05
CA ALA A 142 -3.26 15.86 6.55
C ALA A 142 -4.29 15.88 5.42
N ILE A 143 -5.41 15.20 5.63
CA ILE A 143 -6.55 15.21 4.70
C ILE A 143 -7.25 16.57 4.84
N ARG A 144 -7.26 17.36 3.76
CA ARG A 144 -7.87 18.68 3.68
C ARG A 144 -9.32 18.64 3.23
N GLU A 145 -9.59 17.76 2.27
CA GLU A 145 -10.93 17.52 1.73
C GLU A 145 -11.12 16.04 1.50
N ARG A 146 -12.37 15.58 1.63
CA ARG A 146 -12.72 14.17 1.46
C ARG A 146 -14.12 14.04 0.89
N ARG A 147 -14.28 13.12 -0.08
CA ARG A 147 -15.57 12.60 -0.52
C ARG A 147 -15.55 11.08 -0.55
N HIS A 148 -16.69 10.50 -0.23
CA HIS A 148 -16.87 9.05 -0.20
C HIS A 148 -18.22 8.70 -0.82
N ILE A 149 -18.24 7.63 -1.64
CA ILE A 149 -19.47 7.05 -2.19
C ILE A 149 -19.48 5.55 -1.94
N THR A 150 -20.67 5.00 -1.79
CA THR A 150 -20.91 3.55 -1.73
C THR A 150 -21.67 3.10 -2.96
N TYR A 151 -21.45 1.86 -3.38
CA TYR A 151 -22.10 1.22 -4.52
C TYR A 151 -22.15 -0.29 -4.30
N ARG A 152 -22.99 -0.99 -5.07
CA ARG A 152 -23.02 -2.45 -5.05
C ARG A 152 -21.78 -3.06 -5.68
N TRP A 153 -21.33 -2.49 -6.79
CA TRP A 153 -20.07 -2.81 -7.49
C TRP A 153 -19.55 -1.57 -8.22
N PRO A 154 -18.24 -1.50 -8.47
CA PRO A 154 -17.66 -0.34 -9.13
C PRO A 154 -17.91 -0.37 -10.64
N VAL A 155 -18.40 0.75 -11.21
CA VAL A 155 -18.56 0.96 -12.64
C VAL A 155 -17.56 2.04 -13.10
N PRO A 156 -16.69 1.79 -14.12
CA PRO A 156 -15.63 2.72 -14.51
C PRO A 156 -16.12 4.14 -14.79
N GLY A 157 -17.23 4.28 -15.53
CA GLY A 157 -17.81 5.57 -15.89
C GLY A 157 -18.30 6.39 -14.68
N GLU A 158 -18.91 5.73 -13.70
CA GLU A 158 -19.37 6.38 -12.47
C GLU A 158 -18.20 6.82 -11.58
N ILE A 159 -17.19 5.97 -11.44
CA ILE A 159 -15.97 6.30 -10.71
C ILE A 159 -15.26 7.48 -11.34
N ARG A 160 -15.15 7.51 -12.67
CA ARG A 160 -14.55 8.62 -13.41
C ARG A 160 -15.29 9.93 -13.14
N ARG A 161 -16.63 9.93 -13.27
CA ARG A 161 -17.47 11.12 -13.00
C ARG A 161 -17.27 11.61 -11.58
N PHE A 162 -17.40 10.72 -10.59
CA PHE A 162 -17.18 11.02 -9.18
C PHE A 162 -15.80 11.66 -8.92
N ALA A 163 -14.74 11.10 -9.50
CA ALA A 163 -13.38 11.62 -9.33
C ALA A 163 -13.21 13.00 -9.97
N VAL A 164 -13.68 13.20 -11.21
CA VAL A 164 -13.57 14.48 -11.93
C VAL A 164 -14.33 15.59 -11.20
N GLU A 165 -15.56 15.34 -10.77
CA GLU A 165 -16.37 16.31 -10.01
C GLU A 165 -15.73 16.65 -8.66
N SER A 166 -15.17 15.65 -7.98
CA SER A 166 -14.52 15.84 -6.68
C SER A 166 -13.22 16.65 -6.81
N VAL A 167 -12.38 16.33 -7.79
CA VAL A 167 -11.14 17.07 -8.07
C VAL A 167 -11.45 18.54 -8.40
N ALA A 168 -12.46 18.79 -9.23
CA ALA A 168 -12.88 20.14 -9.58
C ALA A 168 -13.33 20.91 -8.33
N ALA A 169 -14.17 20.31 -7.47
CA ALA A 169 -14.65 20.93 -6.25
C ALA A 169 -13.53 21.22 -5.25
N PHE A 170 -12.62 20.26 -5.02
CA PHE A 170 -11.51 20.45 -4.09
C PHE A 170 -10.50 21.47 -4.59
N THR A 171 -10.23 21.51 -5.92
CA THR A 171 -9.38 22.51 -6.54
C THR A 171 -9.99 23.91 -6.42
N ALA A 172 -11.31 24.03 -6.57
CA ALA A 172 -12.01 25.31 -6.40
C ALA A 172 -11.94 25.81 -4.94
N ALA A 173 -11.96 24.91 -3.96
CA ALA A 173 -11.84 25.24 -2.54
C ALA A 173 -10.43 25.72 -2.14
N LEU A 174 -9.39 25.35 -2.91
CA LEU A 174 -8.04 25.87 -2.69
C LEU A 174 -7.93 27.34 -3.11
N GLU A 175 -7.18 28.10 -2.31
CA GLU A 175 -6.73 29.45 -2.69
C GLU A 175 -6.05 29.41 -4.07
N PRO A 176 -6.30 30.38 -4.96
CA PRO A 176 -5.74 30.38 -6.32
C PRO A 176 -4.23 30.16 -6.38
N ALA A 177 -3.46 30.79 -5.48
CA ALA A 177 -2.01 30.64 -5.40
C ALA A 177 -1.51 29.24 -4.99
N LYS A 178 -2.39 28.39 -4.47
CA LYS A 178 -2.07 27.00 -4.05
C LYS A 178 -2.40 25.97 -5.12
N ARG A 179 -3.20 26.31 -6.13
CA ARG A 179 -3.64 25.37 -7.17
C ARG A 179 -2.48 24.84 -8.01
N ASP A 180 -1.48 25.66 -8.27
CA ASP A 180 -0.26 25.27 -9.00
C ASP A 180 0.66 24.34 -8.19
N ARG A 181 0.35 24.12 -6.91
CA ARG A 181 1.07 23.19 -6.02
C ARG A 181 0.49 21.78 -6.00
N ILE A 182 -0.48 21.48 -6.85
CA ILE A 182 -1.03 20.14 -7.00
C ILE A 182 -0.02 19.25 -7.73
N ALA A 183 0.49 18.23 -7.05
CA ALA A 183 1.51 17.31 -7.59
C ALA A 183 0.92 16.25 -8.54
N GLY A 184 -0.35 15.89 -8.38
CA GLY A 184 -1.00 14.87 -9.20
C GLY A 184 -2.13 14.13 -8.52
N LEU A 185 -2.65 13.11 -9.23
CA LEU A 185 -3.63 12.16 -8.75
C LEU A 185 -2.99 10.77 -8.64
N GLY A 186 -3.06 10.16 -7.47
CA GLY A 186 -2.79 8.73 -7.32
C GLY A 186 -4.08 7.94 -7.22
N ILE A 187 -4.09 6.74 -7.77
CA ILE A 187 -5.23 5.82 -7.78
C ILE A 187 -4.79 4.51 -7.13
N ALA A 188 -5.53 4.09 -6.12
CA ALA A 188 -5.37 2.78 -5.48
C ALA A 188 -6.57 1.90 -5.81
N LEU A 189 -6.33 0.74 -6.44
CA LEU A 189 -7.37 -0.21 -6.79
C LEU A 189 -6.93 -1.65 -6.54
N PRO A 190 -7.87 -2.59 -6.29
CA PRO A 190 -7.56 -4.00 -6.13
C PRO A 190 -6.94 -4.60 -7.39
N PHE A 191 -6.07 -5.58 -7.20
CA PHE A 191 -5.55 -6.38 -8.31
C PHE A 191 -6.69 -7.19 -8.95
N GLU A 192 -6.74 -7.21 -10.28
CA GLU A 192 -7.72 -7.99 -11.08
C GLU A 192 -9.17 -7.83 -10.60
N LEU A 193 -9.64 -6.59 -10.48
CA LEU A 193 -10.99 -6.26 -10.00
C LEU A 193 -12.11 -7.00 -10.78
N TRP A 194 -11.86 -7.33 -12.05
CA TRP A 194 -12.80 -8.03 -12.94
C TRP A 194 -13.01 -9.51 -12.58
N ASN A 195 -12.08 -10.14 -11.84
CA ASN A 195 -12.20 -11.55 -11.45
C ASN A 195 -13.13 -11.80 -10.24
N TRP A 196 -13.78 -10.75 -9.71
CA TRP A 196 -14.55 -10.82 -8.47
C TRP A 196 -16.08 -10.80 -8.69
N VAL A 197 -16.54 -11.29 -9.85
CA VAL A 197 -17.96 -11.28 -10.26
C VAL A 197 -18.86 -11.99 -9.24
N GLU A 198 -18.47 -13.19 -8.81
CA GLU A 198 -19.25 -14.00 -7.87
C GLU A 198 -19.26 -13.39 -6.46
N GLU A 199 -18.12 -12.93 -5.97
CA GLU A 199 -17.95 -12.43 -4.60
C GLU A 199 -18.67 -11.10 -4.36
N VAL A 200 -18.82 -10.27 -5.40
CA VAL A 200 -19.53 -8.99 -5.28
C VAL A 200 -20.96 -9.04 -5.82
N GLY A 201 -21.35 -10.14 -6.50
CA GLY A 201 -22.65 -10.33 -7.10
C GLY A 201 -22.95 -9.31 -8.21
N ALA A 202 -21.91 -8.98 -9.00
CA ALA A 202 -22.02 -8.02 -10.10
C ALA A 202 -22.39 -8.74 -11.41
N PRO A 203 -23.07 -8.06 -12.36
CA PRO A 203 -23.10 -8.51 -13.75
C PRO A 203 -21.66 -8.58 -14.31
N ALA A 204 -21.34 -9.66 -15.04
CA ALA A 204 -20.00 -9.83 -15.62
C ALA A 204 -19.62 -8.63 -16.52
N GLU A 205 -20.57 -8.14 -17.31
CA GLU A 205 -20.39 -7.02 -18.23
C GLU A 205 -19.89 -5.73 -17.54
N ASP A 206 -20.37 -5.45 -16.31
CA ASP A 206 -20.00 -4.27 -15.54
C ASP A 206 -18.55 -4.36 -15.03
N LEU A 207 -18.08 -5.57 -14.66
CA LEU A 207 -16.71 -5.78 -14.22
C LEU A 207 -15.74 -5.98 -15.39
N ASP A 208 -16.19 -6.62 -16.48
CA ASP A 208 -15.40 -6.75 -17.72
C ASP A 208 -15.04 -5.39 -18.32
N ALA A 209 -15.85 -4.36 -18.08
CA ALA A 209 -15.54 -2.99 -18.46
C ALA A 209 -14.20 -2.47 -17.89
N TRP A 210 -13.70 -3.08 -16.82
CA TRP A 210 -12.39 -2.75 -16.23
C TRP A 210 -11.22 -3.34 -17.03
N LEU A 211 -11.42 -4.44 -17.79
CA LEU A 211 -10.37 -5.07 -18.62
C LEU A 211 -9.87 -4.13 -19.72
N GLY A 212 -10.75 -3.26 -20.23
CA GLY A 212 -10.41 -2.29 -21.26
C GLY A 212 -10.21 -0.86 -20.76
N ALA A 213 -10.33 -0.61 -19.44
CA ALA A 213 -10.25 0.74 -18.88
C ALA A 213 -8.82 1.25 -18.82
N ASP A 214 -8.51 2.27 -19.60
CA ASP A 214 -7.27 3.06 -19.50
C ASP A 214 -7.47 4.21 -18.49
N LEU A 215 -7.47 3.87 -17.20
CA LEU A 215 -7.64 4.86 -16.14
C LEU A 215 -6.62 6.02 -16.22
N VAL A 216 -5.37 5.70 -16.52
CA VAL A 216 -4.31 6.71 -16.60
C VAL A 216 -4.58 7.65 -17.79
N GLY A 217 -4.84 7.10 -18.98
CA GLY A 217 -5.13 7.89 -20.17
C GLY A 217 -6.43 8.69 -20.05
N ASP A 218 -7.47 8.12 -19.44
CA ASP A 218 -8.75 8.80 -19.27
C ASP A 218 -8.68 9.98 -18.29
N PHE A 219 -7.96 9.82 -17.19
CA PHE A 219 -7.73 10.93 -16.25
C PHE A 219 -6.68 11.92 -16.76
N ALA A 220 -5.67 11.48 -17.51
CA ALA A 220 -4.70 12.38 -18.14
C ALA A 220 -5.35 13.33 -19.16
N LYS A 221 -6.46 12.91 -19.80
CA LYS A 221 -7.27 13.80 -20.65
C LYS A 221 -8.09 14.83 -19.85
N ALA A 222 -8.44 14.48 -18.60
CA ALA A 222 -9.29 15.33 -17.76
C ALA A 222 -8.48 16.32 -16.91
N PHE A 223 -7.21 16.03 -16.61
CA PHE A 223 -6.38 16.79 -15.69
C PHE A 223 -5.07 17.23 -16.33
N SER A 224 -4.56 18.41 -15.93
CA SER A 224 -3.26 18.93 -16.36
C SER A 224 -2.06 18.41 -15.56
N PHE A 225 -2.29 17.58 -14.56
CA PHE A 225 -1.28 17.03 -13.69
C PHE A 225 -1.16 15.50 -13.89
N PRO A 226 -0.03 14.87 -13.50
CA PRO A 226 0.22 13.45 -13.72
C PRO A 226 -0.72 12.56 -12.90
N VAL A 227 -1.00 11.36 -13.44
CA VAL A 227 -1.83 10.32 -12.81
C VAL A 227 -0.98 9.06 -12.59
N PHE A 228 -1.12 8.46 -11.42
CA PHE A 228 -0.40 7.26 -11.00
C PHE A 228 -1.38 6.19 -10.52
N VAL A 229 -1.06 4.92 -10.78
CA VAL A 229 -1.89 3.79 -10.36
C VAL A 229 -1.05 2.80 -9.56
N GLN A 230 -1.62 2.26 -8.49
CA GLN A 230 -0.98 1.26 -7.64
C GLN A 230 -2.02 0.26 -7.11
N ASN A 231 -1.56 -0.94 -6.76
CA ASN A 231 -2.37 -1.88 -5.99
C ASN A 231 -2.77 -1.26 -4.64
N ASP A 232 -4.00 -1.46 -4.20
CA ASP A 232 -4.58 -0.81 -3.02
C ASP A 232 -3.91 -1.24 -1.69
N GLY A 233 -3.52 -2.52 -1.57
CA GLY A 233 -2.76 -3.02 -0.42
C GLY A 233 -1.35 -2.44 -0.36
N THR A 234 -0.67 -2.40 -1.50
CA THR A 234 0.65 -1.79 -1.65
C THR A 234 0.60 -0.29 -1.37
N ALA A 235 -0.42 0.43 -1.85
CA ALA A 235 -0.62 1.84 -1.57
C ALA A 235 -0.83 2.08 -0.06
N ALA A 236 -1.67 1.30 0.61
CA ALA A 236 -1.87 1.40 2.06
C ALA A 236 -0.58 1.16 2.85
N CYS A 237 0.24 0.19 2.44
CA CYS A 237 1.58 -0.04 3.00
C CYS A 237 2.50 1.19 2.81
N GLY A 238 2.45 1.83 1.64
CA GLY A 238 3.17 3.07 1.36
C GLY A 238 2.74 4.25 2.25
N ALA A 239 1.44 4.35 2.58
CA ALA A 239 0.96 5.32 3.55
C ALA A 239 1.52 5.06 4.95
N GLU A 240 1.52 3.81 5.39
CA GLU A 240 2.06 3.43 6.69
C GLU A 240 3.57 3.66 6.79
N LEU A 241 4.31 3.40 5.71
CA LEU A 241 5.73 3.74 5.60
C LEU A 241 5.96 5.26 5.71
N THR A 242 5.14 6.06 5.04
CA THR A 242 5.36 7.51 4.91
C THR A 242 4.83 8.31 6.11
N PHE A 243 3.65 7.94 6.62
CA PHE A 243 2.90 8.70 7.62
C PHE A 243 2.66 7.95 8.94
N GLY A 244 2.98 6.65 9.00
CA GLY A 244 2.71 5.78 10.14
C GLY A 244 3.96 5.27 10.86
N ARG A 245 4.24 3.97 10.73
CA ARG A 245 5.30 3.25 11.46
C ARG A 245 6.67 3.27 10.79
N GLY A 246 6.79 3.79 9.56
CA GLY A 246 8.06 3.83 8.84
C GLY A 246 9.24 4.40 9.64
N PRO A 247 9.09 5.44 10.48
CA PRO A 247 10.17 5.90 11.35
C PRO A 247 10.67 4.89 12.39
N GLU A 248 9.84 3.91 12.77
CA GLU A 248 10.13 2.94 13.83
C GLU A 248 10.82 1.67 13.30
N PHE A 249 10.54 1.29 12.03
CA PHE A 249 11.01 0.05 11.43
C PHE A 249 11.51 0.28 10.01
N THR A 250 12.68 -0.27 9.69
CA THR A 250 13.26 -0.25 8.34
C THR A 250 12.63 -1.31 7.44
N ASP A 251 12.18 -2.40 8.04
CA ASP A 251 11.64 -3.57 7.37
C ASP A 251 10.39 -4.04 8.12
N PHE A 252 9.31 -4.29 7.40
CA PHE A 252 8.08 -4.84 7.97
C PHE A 252 7.17 -5.43 6.90
N VAL A 253 6.37 -6.41 7.30
CA VAL A 253 5.21 -6.84 6.54
C VAL A 253 3.97 -6.08 7.04
N TYR A 254 3.13 -5.63 6.13
CA TYR A 254 1.94 -4.84 6.43
C TYR A 254 0.69 -5.58 5.97
N PHE A 255 -0.27 -5.76 6.87
CA PHE A 255 -1.58 -6.34 6.62
C PHE A 255 -2.64 -5.25 6.68
N PHE A 256 -3.45 -5.15 5.64
CA PHE A 256 -4.61 -4.27 5.61
C PHE A 256 -5.90 -5.09 5.51
N ILE A 257 -6.68 -5.09 6.58
CA ILE A 257 -7.96 -5.78 6.65
C ILE A 257 -9.02 -4.87 6.01
N GLY A 258 -9.50 -5.27 4.84
CA GLY A 258 -10.55 -4.59 4.08
C GLY A 258 -11.64 -5.56 3.69
N SER A 259 -12.43 -5.25 2.63
CA SER A 259 -13.38 -6.22 2.06
C SER A 259 -12.68 -7.56 1.86
N PHE A 260 -11.50 -7.51 1.26
CA PHE A 260 -10.53 -8.59 1.29
C PHE A 260 -9.25 -8.09 1.95
N ILE A 261 -8.61 -8.97 2.72
CA ILE A 261 -7.30 -8.68 3.29
C ILE A 261 -6.26 -8.66 2.19
N GLY A 262 -5.37 -7.70 2.25
CA GLY A 262 -4.20 -7.56 1.42
C GLY A 262 -3.05 -6.97 2.23
N GLY A 263 -2.05 -6.43 1.56
CA GLY A 263 -0.96 -5.81 2.28
C GLY A 263 0.18 -5.35 1.39
N GLY A 264 1.34 -5.24 1.99
CA GLY A 264 2.55 -4.82 1.31
C GLY A 264 3.79 -5.21 2.10
N VAL A 265 4.93 -5.00 1.48
CA VAL A 265 6.25 -5.33 2.03
C VAL A 265 7.11 -4.07 2.00
N VAL A 266 7.76 -3.77 3.12
CA VAL A 266 8.79 -2.73 3.21
C VAL A 266 10.12 -3.38 3.52
N LEU A 267 11.13 -3.06 2.72
CA LEU A 267 12.52 -3.49 2.88
C LEU A 267 13.45 -2.29 2.76
N ASN A 268 14.35 -2.13 3.72
CA ASN A 268 15.31 -1.03 3.75
C ASN A 268 14.65 0.36 3.63
N ASN A 269 13.58 0.60 4.37
CA ASN A 269 12.75 1.83 4.30
C ASN A 269 12.17 2.11 2.91
N THR A 270 12.03 1.11 2.06
CA THR A 270 11.49 1.25 0.71
C THR A 270 10.35 0.27 0.51
N LEU A 271 9.26 0.75 -0.08
CA LEU A 271 8.15 -0.10 -0.47
C LEU A 271 8.61 -1.07 -1.57
N TYR A 272 8.46 -2.35 -1.33
CA TYR A 272 8.83 -3.38 -2.29
C TYR A 272 7.62 -3.78 -3.17
N PRO A 273 7.58 -3.35 -4.44
CA PRO A 273 6.43 -3.63 -5.30
C PRO A 273 6.42 -5.06 -5.87
N GLY A 274 7.57 -5.77 -5.85
CA GLY A 274 7.72 -7.02 -6.59
C GLY A 274 7.84 -6.80 -8.09
N ARG A 275 8.01 -7.90 -8.83
CA ARG A 275 8.22 -7.86 -10.29
C ARG A 275 6.97 -7.41 -11.06
N THR A 276 5.79 -7.78 -10.60
CA THR A 276 4.50 -7.51 -11.26
C THR A 276 3.67 -6.44 -10.55
N GLY A 277 4.25 -5.75 -9.54
CA GLY A 277 3.53 -4.76 -8.74
C GLY A 277 2.59 -5.39 -7.68
N ASN A 278 2.67 -6.71 -7.43
CA ASN A 278 1.78 -7.44 -6.53
C ASN A 278 2.51 -8.07 -5.33
N ALA A 279 3.67 -7.53 -4.94
CA ALA A 279 4.30 -7.98 -3.69
C ALA A 279 3.38 -7.65 -2.50
N GLY A 280 3.28 -8.58 -1.57
CA GLY A 280 2.35 -8.44 -0.46
C GLY A 280 0.92 -8.88 -0.80
N ALA A 281 0.71 -9.76 -1.79
CA ALA A 281 -0.55 -10.47 -2.04
C ALA A 281 -0.86 -11.45 -0.89
N LEU A 282 -0.86 -10.92 0.33
CA LEU A 282 -0.93 -11.69 1.57
C LEU A 282 -2.26 -12.44 1.72
N GLY A 283 -3.34 -11.92 1.14
CA GLY A 283 -4.64 -12.57 1.14
C GLY A 283 -4.61 -13.97 0.52
N SER A 284 -3.73 -14.20 -0.45
CA SER A 284 -3.56 -15.50 -1.13
C SER A 284 -2.62 -16.46 -0.39
N MET A 285 -2.12 -16.12 0.80
CA MET A 285 -1.27 -17.04 1.57
C MET A 285 -2.08 -18.27 1.99
N PRO A 286 -1.60 -19.50 1.68
CA PRO A 286 -2.27 -20.72 2.07
C PRO A 286 -2.28 -20.87 3.59
N MET A 287 -3.44 -21.16 4.15
CA MET A 287 -3.66 -21.29 5.59
C MET A 287 -3.97 -22.73 5.96
N ARG A 288 -3.39 -23.18 7.07
CA ARG A 288 -3.67 -24.47 7.67
C ARG A 288 -4.28 -24.26 9.04
N ILE A 289 -5.61 -24.28 9.13
CA ILE A 289 -6.32 -24.11 10.40
C ILE A 289 -6.81 -25.47 10.89
N ARG A 290 -6.59 -25.76 12.19
CA ARG A 290 -7.00 -27.00 12.82
C ARG A 290 -8.52 -27.20 12.66
N GLY A 291 -8.96 -28.37 12.16
CA GLY A 291 -10.38 -28.70 11.93
C GLY A 291 -10.87 -28.54 10.49
N THR A 292 -10.11 -27.88 9.61
CA THR A 292 -10.49 -27.78 8.18
C THR A 292 -9.86 -28.89 7.32
N TRP A 293 -8.84 -29.54 7.83
CA TRP A 293 -8.05 -30.55 7.09
C TRP A 293 -8.77 -31.88 6.82
N GLU A 294 -9.71 -32.19 7.68
CA GLU A 294 -10.52 -33.45 7.53
C GLU A 294 -11.43 -33.37 6.29
N ARG A 295 -11.66 -32.17 5.73
CA ARG A 295 -12.47 -31.95 4.51
C ARG A 295 -11.65 -31.76 3.24
N GLY A 296 -10.30 -31.75 3.31
CA GLY A 296 -9.43 -31.52 2.15
C GLY A 296 -9.46 -30.10 1.57
N GLU A 297 -10.01 -29.14 2.28
CA GLU A 297 -10.14 -27.73 1.85
C GLU A 297 -8.83 -26.97 2.13
N THR A 298 -8.27 -26.32 1.11
CA THR A 298 -7.16 -25.39 1.26
C THR A 298 -7.74 -24.01 1.48
N LEU A 299 -7.62 -23.47 2.69
CA LEU A 299 -7.98 -22.09 2.99
C LEU A 299 -6.82 -21.15 2.66
N GLN A 300 -7.18 -19.90 2.38
CA GLN A 300 -6.23 -18.78 2.26
C GLN A 300 -6.47 -17.78 3.40
N LEU A 301 -5.53 -16.85 3.60
CA LEU A 301 -5.70 -15.79 4.61
C LEU A 301 -6.95 -14.95 4.33
N ILE A 302 -7.31 -14.77 3.07
CA ILE A 302 -8.53 -14.06 2.64
C ILE A 302 -9.79 -14.65 3.25
N ASP A 303 -9.83 -16.00 3.42
CA ASP A 303 -11.00 -16.73 3.95
C ASP A 303 -11.12 -16.64 5.47
N THR A 304 -10.16 -16.01 6.14
CA THR A 304 -10.12 -15.92 7.61
C THR A 304 -10.17 -14.50 8.12
N ALA A 305 -9.42 -13.59 7.49
CA ALA A 305 -9.17 -12.26 8.02
C ALA A 305 -9.82 -11.12 7.21
N SER A 306 -10.64 -11.43 6.21
CA SER A 306 -11.34 -10.42 5.42
C SER A 306 -12.66 -10.01 6.04
N LEU A 307 -13.11 -8.77 5.77
CA LEU A 307 -14.40 -8.28 6.27
C LEU A 307 -15.60 -9.00 5.64
N PHE A 308 -15.46 -9.49 4.41
CA PHE A 308 -16.55 -10.27 3.79
C PHE A 308 -16.84 -11.55 4.57
N VAL A 309 -15.88 -12.12 5.31
CA VAL A 309 -16.11 -13.26 6.19
C VAL A 309 -17.01 -12.87 7.34
N LEU A 310 -16.75 -11.72 7.97
CA LEU A 310 -17.61 -11.18 9.01
C LEU A 310 -19.00 -10.83 8.45
N GLU A 311 -19.06 -10.22 7.26
CA GLU A 311 -20.33 -9.93 6.58
C GLU A 311 -21.18 -11.19 6.40
N ARG A 312 -20.58 -12.28 5.90
CA ARG A 312 -21.24 -13.57 5.75
C ARG A 312 -21.72 -14.15 7.09
N MET A 313 -20.87 -14.10 8.14
CA MET A 313 -21.23 -14.56 9.47
C MET A 313 -22.42 -13.80 10.08
N LEU A 314 -22.53 -12.49 9.77
CA LEU A 314 -23.68 -11.66 10.16
C LEU A 314 -24.94 -12.06 9.38
N GLN A 315 -24.84 -12.21 8.05
CA GLN A 315 -25.94 -12.59 7.17
C GLN A 315 -26.51 -13.98 7.52
N GLU A 316 -25.67 -14.96 7.81
CA GLU A 316 -26.08 -16.30 8.25
C GLU A 316 -26.89 -16.26 9.56
N ARG A 317 -26.68 -15.22 10.39
CA ARG A 317 -27.42 -14.99 11.64
C ARG A 317 -28.53 -13.97 11.51
N HIS A 318 -28.85 -13.53 10.28
CA HIS A 318 -29.85 -12.51 9.97
C HIS A 318 -29.60 -11.17 10.69
N LEU A 319 -28.33 -10.81 10.91
CA LEU A 319 -27.93 -9.53 11.50
C LEU A 319 -27.58 -8.52 10.41
N PRO A 320 -27.87 -7.21 10.63
CA PRO A 320 -27.53 -6.16 9.67
C PRO A 320 -26.00 -6.03 9.55
N SER A 321 -25.52 -5.90 8.32
CA SER A 321 -24.08 -5.78 8.00
C SER A 321 -23.68 -4.43 7.39
N ASP A 322 -24.62 -3.50 7.21
CA ASP A 322 -24.39 -2.22 6.53
C ASP A 322 -23.33 -1.36 7.24
N ASP A 323 -23.27 -1.40 8.57
CA ASP A 323 -22.31 -0.65 9.38
C ASP A 323 -20.84 -1.02 9.04
N LEU A 324 -20.58 -2.23 8.54
CA LEU A 324 -19.24 -2.62 8.07
C LEU A 324 -18.71 -1.66 7.00
N TRP A 325 -19.59 -1.14 6.15
CA TRP A 325 -19.23 -0.35 4.98
C TRP A 325 -19.48 1.15 5.16
N LEU A 326 -20.51 1.51 5.95
CA LEU A 326 -20.92 2.89 6.15
C LEU A 326 -20.20 3.56 7.32
N SER A 327 -19.92 2.81 8.38
CA SER A 327 -19.39 3.35 9.64
C SER A 327 -18.20 2.55 10.18
N PRO A 328 -17.01 2.69 9.59
CA PRO A 328 -15.84 1.93 10.05
C PRO A 328 -15.43 2.27 11.50
N GLU A 329 -16.07 3.26 12.12
CA GLU A 329 -15.75 3.73 13.46
C GLU A 329 -16.65 3.14 14.54
N ASN A 330 -17.78 2.50 14.17
CA ASN A 330 -18.81 2.09 15.13
C ASN A 330 -19.47 0.75 14.82
N TRP A 331 -18.84 -0.34 15.27
CA TRP A 331 -19.37 -1.70 15.13
C TRP A 331 -19.98 -2.21 16.46
N ARG A 332 -20.94 -1.51 17.02
CA ARG A 332 -21.49 -1.82 18.35
C ARG A 332 -22.41 -3.04 18.39
N ASN A 333 -23.04 -3.38 17.25
CA ASN A 333 -24.16 -4.33 17.21
C ASN A 333 -23.78 -5.73 16.68
N PHE A 334 -22.51 -6.04 16.50
CA PHE A 334 -22.11 -7.31 15.87
C PHE A 334 -21.93 -8.49 16.85
N GLY A 335 -21.79 -8.23 18.15
CA GLY A 335 -21.80 -9.25 19.21
C GLY A 335 -20.88 -10.46 18.94
N THR A 336 -21.42 -11.66 19.19
CA THR A 336 -20.71 -12.94 19.04
C THR A 336 -20.07 -13.17 17.67
N PRO A 337 -20.69 -12.84 16.52
CA PRO A 337 -20.04 -12.95 15.21
C PRO A 337 -18.73 -12.17 15.11
N LEU A 338 -18.67 -10.98 15.70
CA LEU A 338 -17.43 -10.20 15.73
C LEU A 338 -16.36 -10.88 16.58
N ASP A 339 -16.73 -11.45 17.72
CA ASP A 339 -15.78 -12.14 18.61
C ASP A 339 -15.21 -13.40 17.94
N GLU A 340 -16.04 -14.17 17.29
CA GLU A 340 -15.65 -15.37 16.53
C GLU A 340 -14.73 -15.01 15.35
N TRP A 341 -15.10 -13.94 14.59
CA TRP A 341 -14.30 -13.49 13.49
C TRP A 341 -12.94 -12.93 13.93
N VAL A 342 -12.88 -12.18 15.03
CA VAL A 342 -11.60 -11.69 15.60
C VAL A 342 -10.67 -12.86 15.94
N ALA A 343 -11.20 -13.92 16.56
CA ALA A 343 -10.41 -15.11 16.86
C ALA A 343 -9.93 -15.84 15.60
N LEU A 344 -10.78 -15.94 14.57
CA LEU A 344 -10.43 -16.56 13.29
C LEU A 344 -9.36 -15.76 12.56
N ALA A 345 -9.55 -14.43 12.46
CA ALA A 345 -8.61 -13.52 11.81
C ALA A 345 -7.25 -13.52 12.51
N ALA A 346 -7.23 -13.51 13.84
CA ALA A 346 -6.00 -13.55 14.63
C ALA A 346 -5.17 -14.81 14.35
N ARG A 347 -5.82 -15.98 14.28
CA ARG A 347 -5.13 -17.24 13.90
C ARG A 347 -4.53 -17.14 12.51
N GLY A 348 -5.31 -16.70 11.52
CA GLY A 348 -4.82 -16.53 10.16
C GLY A 348 -3.62 -15.57 10.09
N LEU A 349 -3.73 -14.42 10.75
CA LEU A 349 -2.66 -13.41 10.80
C LEU A 349 -1.38 -13.92 11.49
N ALA A 350 -1.50 -14.69 12.57
CA ALA A 350 -0.35 -15.29 13.23
C ALA A 350 0.40 -16.24 12.29
N HIS A 351 -0.32 -17.15 11.63
CA HIS A 351 0.28 -18.06 10.64
C HIS A 351 0.90 -17.32 9.45
N ALA A 352 0.21 -16.34 8.90
CA ALA A 352 0.71 -15.52 7.80
C ALA A 352 1.98 -14.75 8.20
N THR A 353 2.02 -14.24 9.43
CA THR A 353 3.19 -13.55 9.96
C THR A 353 4.40 -14.47 10.05
N VAL A 354 4.23 -15.69 10.58
CA VAL A 354 5.31 -16.70 10.64
C VAL A 354 5.78 -17.07 9.24
N ALA A 355 4.86 -17.31 8.31
CA ALA A 355 5.19 -17.65 6.94
C ALA A 355 6.00 -16.52 6.24
N ALA A 356 5.58 -15.27 6.42
CA ALA A 356 6.31 -14.11 5.87
C ALA A 356 7.70 -13.95 6.52
N ALA A 357 7.79 -14.12 7.84
CA ALA A 357 9.04 -14.02 8.58
C ALA A 357 10.02 -15.14 8.23
N SER A 358 9.52 -16.33 7.88
CA SER A 358 10.35 -17.46 7.43
C SER A 358 11.07 -17.18 6.10
N VAL A 359 10.52 -16.29 5.28
CA VAL A 359 11.11 -15.92 3.97
C VAL A 359 12.02 -14.69 4.08
N ILE A 360 11.56 -13.70 4.88
CA ILE A 360 12.27 -12.42 5.02
C ILE A 360 12.27 -12.04 6.50
N ASP A 361 13.16 -12.42 7.29
CA ASP A 361 13.38 -12.14 8.72
C ASP A 361 12.85 -10.76 9.21
N PHE A 362 11.55 -10.53 9.08
CA PHE A 362 10.90 -9.26 9.42
C PHE A 362 10.94 -9.00 10.93
N PRO A 363 11.39 -7.80 11.37
CA PRO A 363 11.33 -7.42 12.79
C PRO A 363 9.91 -7.09 13.27
N ALA A 364 8.99 -6.77 12.35
CA ALA A 364 7.63 -6.37 12.68
C ALA A 364 6.61 -6.82 11.62
N ALA A 365 5.39 -7.11 12.09
CA ALA A 365 4.18 -7.23 11.30
C ALA A 365 3.19 -6.14 11.77
N VAL A 366 2.81 -5.27 10.86
CA VAL A 366 1.89 -4.16 11.12
C VAL A 366 0.49 -4.57 10.66
N ILE A 367 -0.51 -4.47 11.55
CA ILE A 367 -1.90 -4.80 11.24
C ILE A 367 -2.73 -3.52 11.25
N ASP A 368 -3.40 -3.24 10.16
CA ASP A 368 -4.26 -2.09 9.97
C ASP A 368 -5.52 -2.48 9.18
N GLY A 369 -6.42 -1.55 8.89
CA GLY A 369 -7.59 -1.89 8.12
C GLY A 369 -8.72 -0.87 8.17
N TRP A 370 -9.80 -1.22 7.47
CA TRP A 370 -11.08 -0.53 7.47
C TRP A 370 -11.92 -1.01 8.69
N LEU A 371 -11.45 -0.70 9.90
CA LEU A 371 -12.03 -1.16 11.15
C LEU A 371 -11.95 -0.08 12.25
N PRO A 372 -12.86 -0.14 13.23
CA PRO A 372 -12.74 0.65 14.44
C PRO A 372 -11.43 0.38 15.18
N GLY A 373 -10.86 1.42 15.81
CA GLY A 373 -9.59 1.29 16.53
C GLY A 373 -9.61 0.24 17.65
N ASN A 374 -10.73 0.11 18.36
CA ASN A 374 -10.90 -0.91 19.39
C ASN A 374 -10.93 -2.35 18.81
N VAL A 375 -11.50 -2.54 17.63
CA VAL A 375 -11.50 -3.84 16.95
C VAL A 375 -10.09 -4.17 16.44
N ARG A 376 -9.39 -3.20 15.85
CA ARG A 376 -8.01 -3.37 15.44
C ARG A 376 -7.12 -3.77 16.64
N HIS A 377 -7.26 -3.07 17.75
CA HIS A 377 -6.54 -3.41 18.98
C HIS A 377 -6.81 -4.86 19.42
N ARG A 378 -8.06 -5.28 19.45
CA ARG A 378 -8.45 -6.67 19.79
C ARG A 378 -7.82 -7.70 18.86
N ILE A 379 -7.80 -7.44 17.55
CA ILE A 379 -7.16 -8.33 16.55
C ILE A 379 -5.66 -8.43 16.82
N VAL A 380 -4.99 -7.30 17.06
CA VAL A 380 -3.54 -7.27 17.34
C VAL A 380 -3.22 -8.06 18.61
N GLU A 381 -3.95 -7.84 19.71
CA GLU A 381 -3.73 -8.60 20.97
C GLU A 381 -4.00 -10.10 20.78
N ALA A 382 -5.11 -10.46 20.11
CA ALA A 382 -5.42 -11.87 19.83
C ALA A 382 -4.34 -12.50 18.93
N THR A 383 -3.82 -11.76 17.93
CA THR A 383 -2.74 -12.25 17.06
C THR A 383 -1.44 -12.48 17.83
N ARG A 384 -1.12 -11.65 18.84
CA ARG A 384 0.03 -11.85 19.73
C ARG A 384 -0.10 -13.15 20.52
N VAL A 385 -1.29 -13.39 21.05
CA VAL A 385 -1.58 -14.64 21.79
C VAL A 385 -1.43 -15.85 20.87
N GLU A 386 -2.06 -15.84 19.70
CA GLU A 386 -1.98 -16.95 18.74
C GLU A 386 -0.52 -17.17 18.28
N LEU A 387 0.25 -16.10 18.03
CA LEU A 387 1.66 -16.20 17.65
C LEU A 387 2.49 -16.88 18.72
N SER A 388 2.22 -16.62 20.01
CA SER A 388 2.93 -17.22 21.12
C SER A 388 2.66 -18.73 21.29
N CYS A 389 1.58 -19.24 20.67
CA CYS A 389 1.22 -20.64 20.65
C CYS A 389 1.84 -21.44 19.48
N LEU A 390 2.48 -20.76 18.53
CA LEU A 390 3.13 -21.39 17.37
C LEU A 390 4.57 -21.79 17.72
N ASP A 391 5.03 -22.89 17.08
CA ASP A 391 6.43 -23.24 17.11
C ASP A 391 7.24 -22.28 16.26
N LEU A 392 8.14 -21.54 16.90
CA LEU A 392 9.01 -20.54 16.28
C LEU A 392 10.48 -20.99 16.26
N GLN A 393 10.74 -22.29 16.36
CA GLN A 393 12.12 -22.81 16.33
C GLN A 393 12.83 -22.34 15.05
N GLY A 394 13.98 -21.68 15.23
CA GLY A 394 14.77 -21.12 14.11
C GLY A 394 14.32 -19.73 13.63
N LEU A 395 13.29 -19.14 14.21
CA LEU A 395 12.79 -17.80 13.87
C LEU A 395 12.87 -16.86 15.07
N ARG A 396 13.05 -15.58 14.79
CA ARG A 396 12.77 -14.51 15.77
C ARG A 396 11.32 -14.10 15.59
N ALA A 397 10.53 -14.12 16.66
CA ALA A 397 9.14 -13.66 16.63
C ALA A 397 9.07 -12.19 16.19
N PRO A 398 8.41 -11.86 15.06
CA PRO A 398 8.17 -10.47 14.72
C PRO A 398 7.29 -9.77 15.78
N LYS A 399 7.49 -8.48 15.96
CA LYS A 399 6.59 -7.68 16.80
C LYS A 399 5.28 -7.46 16.06
N ILE A 400 4.15 -7.90 16.63
CA ILE A 400 2.82 -7.57 16.10
C ILE A 400 2.43 -6.20 16.64
N ILE A 401 2.15 -5.25 15.73
CA ILE A 401 1.83 -3.86 16.10
C ILE A 401 0.66 -3.33 15.30
N GLU A 402 -0.04 -2.35 15.87
CA GLU A 402 -1.11 -1.65 15.17
C GLU A 402 -0.54 -0.64 14.18
N GLY A 403 -1.15 -0.53 13.00
CA GLY A 403 -0.93 0.57 12.07
C GLY A 403 -1.43 1.90 12.67
N LYS A 404 -0.89 3.01 12.19
CA LYS A 404 -1.24 4.36 12.63
C LYS A 404 -2.17 5.08 11.65
N VAL A 405 -2.13 4.73 10.36
CA VAL A 405 -2.87 5.46 9.34
C VAL A 405 -4.36 5.12 9.36
N GLY A 406 -4.70 3.85 9.55
CA GLY A 406 -6.08 3.41 9.74
C GLY A 406 -6.91 3.39 8.44
N VAL A 407 -8.18 3.73 8.57
CA VAL A 407 -9.21 3.58 7.53
C VAL A 407 -8.89 4.29 6.22
N HIS A 408 -8.13 5.38 6.27
CA HIS A 408 -7.76 6.17 5.09
C HIS A 408 -6.46 5.71 4.41
N ALA A 409 -5.82 4.62 4.89
CA ALA A 409 -4.49 4.22 4.41
C ALA A 409 -4.44 4.02 2.89
N LYS A 410 -5.47 3.45 2.28
CA LYS A 410 -5.52 3.25 0.83
C LYS A 410 -5.59 4.57 0.06
N ALA A 411 -6.42 5.51 0.49
CA ALA A 411 -6.55 6.82 -0.15
C ALA A 411 -5.32 7.69 0.09
N MET A 412 -4.77 7.69 1.31
CA MET A 412 -3.52 8.41 1.63
C MET A 412 -2.33 7.81 0.89
N GLY A 413 -2.28 6.48 0.76
CA GLY A 413 -1.26 5.79 -0.04
C GLY A 413 -1.34 6.17 -1.51
N ALA A 414 -2.54 6.21 -2.07
CA ALA A 414 -2.76 6.75 -3.42
C ALA A 414 -2.24 8.19 -3.52
N ALA A 415 -2.65 9.09 -2.61
CA ALA A 415 -2.20 10.48 -2.60
C ALA A 415 -0.67 10.61 -2.42
N SER A 416 -0.01 9.63 -1.81
CA SER A 416 1.45 9.64 -1.66
C SER A 416 2.21 9.33 -2.96
N LEU A 417 1.58 8.71 -3.98
CA LEU A 417 2.25 8.34 -5.23
C LEU A 417 2.83 9.56 -5.98
N PRO A 418 2.06 10.66 -6.23
CA PRO A 418 2.63 11.87 -6.81
C PRO A 418 3.74 12.48 -5.96
N LEU A 419 3.60 12.42 -4.63
CA LEU A 419 4.62 12.93 -3.69
C LEU A 419 5.90 12.10 -3.77
N SER A 420 5.79 10.77 -3.79
CA SER A 420 6.92 9.84 -3.87
C SER A 420 7.69 10.01 -5.18
N ASN A 421 6.97 10.20 -6.28
CA ASN A 421 7.61 10.41 -7.58
C ASN A 421 8.48 11.67 -7.64
N ARG A 422 8.06 12.75 -6.97
CA ARG A 422 8.72 14.06 -7.11
C ARG A 422 9.51 14.51 -5.87
N TYR A 423 9.05 14.20 -4.65
CA TYR A 423 9.55 14.84 -3.42
C TYR A 423 10.06 13.87 -2.37
N LEU A 424 9.62 12.60 -2.39
CA LEU A 424 10.09 11.62 -1.41
C LEU A 424 11.31 10.87 -1.92
N PHE A 425 12.10 10.41 -0.96
CA PHE A 425 13.32 9.67 -1.25
C PHE A 425 13.00 8.22 -1.57
N ASP A 426 13.41 7.75 -2.74
CA ASP A 426 13.42 6.35 -3.13
C ASP A 426 14.89 5.95 -3.34
N GLN A 427 15.41 5.04 -2.50
CA GLN A 427 16.77 4.53 -2.63
C GLN A 427 17.01 3.83 -3.96
N SER A 428 15.97 3.33 -4.61
CA SER A 428 16.07 2.68 -5.91
C SER A 428 16.58 3.62 -7.01
N VAL A 429 16.51 4.93 -6.81
CA VAL A 429 17.02 5.93 -7.77
C VAL A 429 18.56 5.91 -7.85
N LEU A 430 19.24 5.52 -6.75
CA LEU A 430 20.72 5.42 -6.73
C LEU A 430 21.26 4.13 -7.34
N PHE A 431 20.50 3.04 -7.31
CA PHE A 431 20.97 1.71 -7.70
C PHE A 431 20.49 1.27 -9.09
N LYS A 432 19.74 2.11 -9.81
CA LYS A 432 19.30 1.84 -11.19
C LYS A 432 20.41 1.97 -12.24
N ASP A 433 21.60 2.44 -11.84
CA ASP A 433 22.73 2.64 -12.74
C ASP A 433 23.82 1.55 -12.62
N ALA A 434 23.57 0.46 -11.89
CA ALA A 434 24.55 -0.62 -11.66
C ALA A 434 24.09 -1.99 -12.22
N GLY A 435 23.31 -1.99 -13.30
CA GLY A 435 22.89 -3.23 -13.99
C GLY A 435 23.00 -3.11 -15.49
#